data_d28c7a9a14d3f444d658055e0b452b5c
#
_entry.id   d28c7a9a14d3f444d658055e0b452b5c
#
_cell.length_a   1.000
_cell.length_b   1.000
_cell.length_c   1.000
_cell.angle_alpha   90.00
_cell.angle_beta   90.00
_cell.angle_gamma   90.00
#
_symmetry.space_group_name_H-M   'P 1'
#
loop_
_entity.id
_entity.type
_entity.pdbx_description
1 polymer ?
#
loop_
_entity_poly.entity_id
_entity_poly.type
_entity_poly.pdbx_seq_one_letter_code
_entity_poly.pdbx_strand_id
1 'polypeptide(L)'
;MDTKSEKLALFRYGLIASLVIERLPRGELTRRAQEIAARTYDIPHSKRTAVSVDTLLDWALRYRNGGFEALAPKPRQDRGQSRAVTPQLASLIERLKRENPHRTGTTLLRELALSSGQDTPALSASTLYRFLKQRGLSEKQLLAPQAHKKFEAELSNQIWQGDMLFGPWVRRVKDGGRMQAFLHATLDDASRLIPHAQFYASQGLDASLDCLRHAVAARGVPGRLYIDNAKIYRSPQLARIAASLGTLIVHSRPYQPEGRGKIERFFRTVRDQFLANLDPKHALSLEELNERLWIWIESVYHRSEHSALGSTPLARWQRDIEQIRQLPPATDLRRLFFHRLDRVVRRDSTFLLHNRLYEAPPHLAGQRVEVRFDPLDATEVEIWFQGKLDITARPVDPVVNGQLPSVKRTAAAEPEPTGINFVELLKQKQEKE
;
A
#
# COMPACT_ATOMS: atom_id res chain seq x y z
N MET A 1 -33.56 34.88 -14.02
CA MET A 1 -34.21 33.81 -13.20
C MET A 1 -33.60 32.44 -13.49
N ASP A 2 -33.50 31.56 -12.50
CA ASP A 2 -33.20 30.15 -12.75
C ASP A 2 -34.40 29.49 -13.43
N THR A 3 -34.19 28.60 -14.38
CA THR A 3 -35.23 27.86 -15.16
C THR A 3 -36.34 27.23 -14.30
N LYS A 4 -36.05 26.84 -13.08
CA LYS A 4 -37.04 26.31 -12.12
C LYS A 4 -37.92 27.41 -11.53
N SER A 5 -37.33 28.54 -11.17
CA SER A 5 -38.03 29.69 -10.62
C SER A 5 -38.96 30.31 -11.66
N GLU A 6 -38.53 30.35 -12.92
CA GLU A 6 -39.30 30.86 -14.04
C GLU A 6 -40.52 29.99 -14.34
N LYS A 7 -40.35 28.67 -14.40
CA LYS A 7 -41.48 27.72 -14.56
C LYS A 7 -42.55 27.89 -13.47
N LEU A 8 -42.10 28.11 -12.23
CA LEU A 8 -43.01 28.29 -11.09
C LEU A 8 -43.70 29.66 -11.15
N ALA A 9 -43.03 30.71 -11.59
CA ALA A 9 -43.61 32.04 -11.77
C ALA A 9 -44.65 32.05 -12.91
N LEU A 10 -44.38 31.38 -14.02
CA LEU A 10 -45.30 31.20 -15.13
C LEU A 10 -46.55 30.43 -14.69
N PHE A 11 -46.37 29.34 -13.93
CA PHE A 11 -47.49 28.58 -13.39
C PHE A 11 -48.39 29.47 -12.49
N ARG A 12 -47.78 30.23 -11.55
CA ARG A 12 -48.47 31.16 -10.65
C ARG A 12 -49.23 32.23 -11.45
N TYR A 13 -48.57 32.84 -12.45
CA TYR A 13 -49.20 33.82 -13.31
C TYR A 13 -50.36 33.24 -14.07
N GLY A 14 -50.27 32.03 -14.65
CA GLY A 14 -51.34 31.38 -15.36
C GLY A 14 -52.60 31.21 -14.52
N LEU A 15 -52.46 30.94 -13.20
CA LEU A 15 -53.59 30.81 -12.29
C LEU A 15 -54.23 32.18 -11.94
N ILE A 16 -53.41 33.22 -11.79
CA ILE A 16 -53.94 34.54 -11.34
C ILE A 16 -54.23 35.50 -12.51
N ALA A 17 -53.96 35.12 -13.74
CA ALA A 17 -54.10 36.01 -14.89
C ALA A 17 -55.49 36.66 -14.97
N SER A 18 -56.56 35.87 -14.77
CA SER A 18 -57.95 36.36 -14.77
C SER A 18 -58.28 37.26 -13.57
N LEU A 19 -57.45 37.23 -12.50
CA LEU A 19 -57.64 38.05 -11.31
C LEU A 19 -56.89 39.39 -11.36
N VAL A 20 -55.92 39.57 -12.32
CA VAL A 20 -55.06 40.73 -12.35
C VAL A 20 -55.19 41.56 -13.65
N ILE A 21 -55.66 40.96 -14.76
CA ILE A 21 -55.80 41.64 -16.05
C ILE A 21 -57.03 42.56 -16.04
N GLU A 22 -58.11 42.18 -15.37
CA GLU A 22 -59.34 42.98 -15.30
C GLU A 22 -59.49 43.64 -13.93
N ARG A 23 -60.06 44.88 -13.91
CA ARG A 23 -60.49 45.54 -12.66
C ARG A 23 -61.84 44.94 -12.26
N LEU A 24 -61.77 43.96 -11.31
CA LEU A 24 -62.96 43.27 -10.82
C LEU A 24 -63.67 44.08 -9.71
N PRO A 25 -65.02 44.11 -9.67
CA PRO A 25 -65.80 44.67 -8.60
C PRO A 25 -65.52 44.02 -7.23
N ARG A 26 -65.86 44.72 -6.13
CA ARG A 26 -65.75 44.15 -4.76
C ARG A 26 -66.52 42.86 -4.64
N GLY A 27 -65.92 41.79 -4.16
CA GLY A 27 -66.46 40.44 -4.00
C GLY A 27 -66.24 39.50 -5.16
N GLU A 28 -66.14 39.99 -6.39
CA GLU A 28 -65.93 39.17 -7.58
C GLU A 28 -64.54 38.55 -7.62
N LEU A 29 -63.53 39.28 -7.14
CA LEU A 29 -62.19 38.79 -6.99
C LEU A 29 -62.09 37.51 -6.12
N THR A 30 -62.78 37.52 -4.97
CA THR A 30 -62.83 36.38 -4.04
C THR A 30 -63.58 35.20 -4.68
N ARG A 31 -64.69 35.46 -5.32
CA ARG A 31 -65.49 34.43 -5.99
C ARG A 31 -64.69 33.72 -7.08
N ARG A 32 -64.01 34.46 -7.98
CA ARG A 32 -63.14 33.85 -9.00
C ARG A 32 -61.97 33.10 -8.38
N ALA A 33 -61.37 33.61 -7.32
CA ALA A 33 -60.28 32.91 -6.61
C ALA A 33 -60.79 31.59 -6.00
N GLN A 34 -62.06 31.52 -5.49
CA GLN A 34 -62.68 30.28 -5.02
C GLN A 34 -62.90 29.28 -6.16
N GLU A 35 -63.35 29.73 -7.34
CA GLU A 35 -63.50 28.87 -8.51
C GLU A 35 -62.19 28.28 -9.00
N ILE A 36 -61.10 29.05 -8.95
CA ILE A 36 -59.74 28.59 -9.27
C ILE A 36 -59.24 27.60 -8.21
N ALA A 37 -59.42 27.91 -6.93
CA ALA A 37 -58.96 27.04 -5.82
C ALA A 37 -59.66 25.69 -5.77
N ALA A 38 -60.89 25.57 -6.33
CA ALA A 38 -61.64 24.33 -6.38
C ALA A 38 -61.10 23.30 -7.39
N ARG A 39 -60.15 23.69 -8.24
CA ARG A 39 -59.55 22.84 -9.27
C ARG A 39 -58.27 22.18 -8.80
N THR A 40 -57.92 21.06 -9.38
CA THR A 40 -56.62 20.41 -9.14
C THR A 40 -55.62 20.78 -10.22
N TYR A 41 -54.34 20.91 -9.85
CA TYR A 41 -53.28 21.39 -10.70
C TYR A 41 -52.03 20.49 -10.56
N ASP A 42 -51.31 20.35 -11.66
CA ASP A 42 -49.90 19.84 -11.58
C ASP A 42 -48.96 21.02 -11.29
N ILE A 43 -48.58 21.15 -10.01
CA ILE A 43 -47.76 22.28 -9.54
C ILE A 43 -46.30 21.94 -9.79
N PRO A 44 -45.57 22.70 -10.63
CA PRO A 44 -44.17 22.43 -10.91
C PRO A 44 -43.33 22.27 -9.66
N HIS A 45 -42.57 21.18 -9.58
CA HIS A 45 -41.69 20.83 -8.46
C HIS A 45 -42.36 20.67 -7.08
N SER A 46 -43.64 20.34 -7.04
CA SER A 46 -44.41 20.11 -5.80
C SER A 46 -45.24 18.82 -5.90
N LYS A 47 -45.44 18.18 -4.76
CA LYS A 47 -46.41 17.06 -4.63
C LYS A 47 -47.82 17.53 -4.30
N ARG A 48 -48.02 18.83 -4.10
CA ARG A 48 -49.35 19.39 -3.84
C ARG A 48 -50.13 19.57 -5.14
N THR A 49 -51.39 19.32 -5.12
CA THR A 49 -52.30 19.42 -6.29
C THR A 49 -53.33 20.53 -6.14
N ALA A 50 -53.39 21.19 -4.99
CA ALA A 50 -54.36 22.26 -4.71
C ALA A 50 -53.65 23.55 -4.26
N VAL A 51 -54.26 24.69 -4.56
CA VAL A 51 -53.83 26.04 -4.17
C VAL A 51 -54.98 26.70 -3.40
N SER A 52 -54.72 27.26 -2.23
CA SER A 52 -55.76 27.95 -1.42
C SER A 52 -56.13 29.31 -2.01
N VAL A 53 -57.33 29.76 -1.71
CA VAL A 53 -57.84 31.10 -2.09
C VAL A 53 -56.89 32.22 -1.60
N ASP A 54 -56.41 32.14 -0.36
CA ASP A 54 -55.50 33.14 0.22
C ASP A 54 -54.18 33.18 -0.55
N THR A 55 -53.68 32.02 -1.01
CA THR A 55 -52.45 31.94 -1.81
C THR A 55 -52.64 32.61 -3.16
N LEU A 56 -53.76 32.42 -3.80
CA LEU A 56 -54.10 33.07 -5.10
C LEU A 56 -54.21 34.57 -4.96
N LEU A 57 -54.86 35.05 -3.92
CA LEU A 57 -55.00 36.48 -3.60
C LEU A 57 -53.64 37.13 -3.24
N ASP A 58 -52.77 36.42 -2.49
CA ASP A 58 -51.40 36.88 -2.19
C ASP A 58 -50.58 36.99 -3.46
N TRP A 59 -50.67 35.99 -4.37
CA TRP A 59 -49.97 36.09 -5.65
C TRP A 59 -50.48 37.22 -6.53
N ALA A 60 -51.80 37.47 -6.56
CA ALA A 60 -52.37 38.58 -7.30
C ALA A 60 -51.89 39.94 -6.75
N LEU A 61 -51.80 40.05 -5.41
CA LEU A 61 -51.28 41.25 -4.77
C LEU A 61 -49.81 41.46 -5.08
N ARG A 62 -49.00 40.39 -4.99
CA ARG A 62 -47.56 40.47 -5.33
C ARG A 62 -47.35 40.85 -6.77
N TYR A 63 -48.12 40.33 -7.71
CA TYR A 63 -48.05 40.68 -9.11
C TYR A 63 -48.39 42.15 -9.35
N ARG A 64 -49.44 42.66 -8.70
CA ARG A 64 -49.83 44.10 -8.81
C ARG A 64 -48.74 45.03 -8.28
N ASN A 65 -48.01 44.63 -7.22
CA ASN A 65 -47.01 45.46 -6.58
C ASN A 65 -45.62 45.36 -7.21
N GLY A 66 -45.29 44.25 -7.85
CA GLY A 66 -43.92 44.02 -8.34
C GLY A 66 -43.80 43.24 -9.64
N GLY A 67 -44.92 43.13 -10.40
CA GLY A 67 -44.96 42.48 -11.71
C GLY A 67 -44.65 40.98 -11.65
N PHE A 68 -44.32 40.43 -12.80
CA PHE A 68 -44.03 39.01 -12.98
C PHE A 68 -42.87 38.51 -12.09
N GLU A 69 -41.85 39.29 -11.88
CA GLU A 69 -40.68 38.96 -11.08
C GLU A 69 -41.05 38.68 -9.61
N ALA A 70 -42.09 39.33 -9.08
CA ALA A 70 -42.56 39.14 -7.72
C ALA A 70 -43.24 37.77 -7.47
N LEU A 71 -43.60 37.05 -8.56
CA LEU A 71 -44.15 35.71 -8.49
C LEU A 71 -43.06 34.64 -8.36
N ALA A 72 -41.79 34.97 -8.58
CA ALA A 72 -40.68 34.04 -8.36
C ALA A 72 -40.54 33.66 -6.88
N PRO A 73 -40.19 32.42 -6.56
CA PRO A 73 -39.91 32.03 -5.18
C PRO A 73 -38.71 32.80 -4.67
N LYS A 74 -38.85 33.48 -3.53
CA LYS A 74 -37.72 34.13 -2.87
C LYS A 74 -36.76 33.06 -2.34
N PRO A 75 -35.44 33.14 -2.67
CA PRO A 75 -34.47 32.26 -2.07
C PRO A 75 -34.49 32.42 -0.53
N ARG A 76 -34.40 31.29 0.18
CA ARG A 76 -34.29 31.33 1.64
C ARG A 76 -33.04 32.07 2.04
N GLN A 77 -33.13 33.08 2.86
CA GLN A 77 -31.98 33.87 3.38
C GLN A 77 -31.08 33.06 4.32
N ASP A 78 -31.63 31.99 4.95
CA ASP A 78 -30.92 31.07 5.82
C ASP A 78 -30.32 29.86 5.10
N ARG A 79 -30.32 29.87 3.73
CA ARG A 79 -29.78 28.78 2.94
C ARG A 79 -28.26 28.64 3.19
N GLY A 80 -27.89 27.53 3.82
CA GLY A 80 -26.49 27.22 4.11
C GLY A 80 -26.03 27.65 5.53
N GLN A 81 -26.86 28.34 6.30
CA GLN A 81 -26.58 28.63 7.71
C GLN A 81 -27.26 27.58 8.60
N SER A 82 -26.47 26.94 9.45
CA SER A 82 -27.01 26.01 10.45
C SER A 82 -27.32 26.76 11.71
N ARG A 83 -28.56 26.76 12.16
CA ARG A 83 -28.97 27.36 13.45
C ARG A 83 -28.26 26.72 14.64
N ALA A 84 -27.80 25.47 14.51
CA ALA A 84 -27.10 24.73 15.56
C ALA A 84 -25.60 25.08 15.66
N VAL A 85 -25.05 25.85 14.72
CA VAL A 85 -23.62 26.24 14.73
C VAL A 85 -23.55 27.74 14.97
N THR A 86 -23.36 28.13 16.22
CA THR A 86 -23.16 29.54 16.63
C THR A 86 -21.82 30.05 16.09
N PRO A 87 -21.62 31.37 15.95
CA PRO A 87 -20.34 31.91 15.51
C PRO A 87 -19.14 31.49 16.37
N GLN A 88 -19.33 31.39 17.70
CA GLN A 88 -18.28 30.90 18.60
C GLN A 88 -17.93 29.43 18.34
N LEU A 89 -18.96 28.59 18.18
CA LEU A 89 -18.79 27.18 17.90
C LEU A 89 -18.13 26.97 16.51
N ALA A 90 -18.52 27.77 15.51
CA ALA A 90 -17.90 27.77 14.19
C ALA A 90 -16.40 28.05 14.26
N SER A 91 -16.00 29.11 14.97
CA SER A 91 -14.59 29.48 15.16
C SER A 91 -13.80 28.40 15.90
N LEU A 92 -14.41 27.75 16.89
CA LEU A 92 -13.77 26.66 17.62
C LEU A 92 -13.57 25.43 16.72
N ILE A 93 -14.60 25.04 15.96
CA ILE A 93 -14.51 23.91 15.01
C ILE A 93 -13.42 24.19 13.95
N GLU A 94 -13.39 25.40 13.40
CA GLU A 94 -12.38 25.78 12.39
C GLU A 94 -10.97 25.71 12.96
N ARG A 95 -10.75 26.23 14.17
CA ARG A 95 -9.44 26.19 14.83
C ARG A 95 -8.99 24.76 15.11
N LEU A 96 -9.85 23.93 15.73
CA LEU A 96 -9.55 22.54 16.02
C LEU A 96 -9.22 21.73 14.75
N LYS A 97 -9.96 21.98 13.68
CA LYS A 97 -9.75 21.26 12.41
C LYS A 97 -8.51 21.73 11.67
N ARG A 98 -8.15 23.02 11.74
CA ARG A 98 -6.91 23.56 11.15
C ARG A 98 -5.67 23.14 11.95
N GLU A 99 -5.78 23.07 13.28
CA GLU A 99 -4.70 22.59 14.16
C GLU A 99 -4.30 21.14 13.83
N ASN A 100 -5.28 20.28 13.61
CA ASN A 100 -5.03 18.89 13.16
C ASN A 100 -6.06 18.47 12.10
N PRO A 101 -5.70 18.54 10.81
CA PRO A 101 -6.56 18.15 9.70
C PRO A 101 -7.03 16.70 9.73
N HIS A 102 -6.31 15.80 10.41
CA HIS A 102 -6.66 14.39 10.54
C HIS A 102 -7.76 14.10 11.57
N ARG A 103 -8.14 15.08 12.40
CA ARG A 103 -9.25 14.90 13.35
C ARG A 103 -10.52 14.47 12.63
N THR A 104 -11.06 13.31 13.02
CA THR A 104 -12.32 12.80 12.46
C THR A 104 -13.51 13.61 12.99
N GLY A 105 -14.65 13.58 12.29
CA GLY A 105 -15.87 14.22 12.77
C GLY A 105 -16.33 13.69 14.14
N THR A 106 -16.13 12.39 14.40
CA THR A 106 -16.43 11.78 15.69
C THR A 106 -15.53 12.32 16.82
N THR A 107 -14.23 12.49 16.53
CA THR A 107 -13.27 13.07 17.47
C THR A 107 -13.64 14.52 17.78
N LEU A 108 -13.92 15.32 16.75
CA LEU A 108 -14.37 16.71 16.93
C LEU A 108 -15.63 16.82 17.78
N LEU A 109 -16.63 15.97 17.56
CA LEU A 109 -17.85 15.97 18.38
C LEU A 109 -17.56 15.67 19.85
N ARG A 110 -16.65 14.73 20.14
CA ARG A 110 -16.22 14.42 21.51
C ARG A 110 -15.47 15.59 22.15
N GLU A 111 -14.52 16.19 21.43
CA GLU A 111 -13.76 17.34 21.91
C GLU A 111 -14.66 18.54 22.18
N LEU A 112 -15.62 18.81 21.30
CA LEU A 112 -16.61 19.86 21.48
C LEU A 112 -17.52 19.59 22.69
N ALA A 113 -17.97 18.37 22.89
CA ALA A 113 -18.79 18.00 24.05
C ALA A 113 -18.04 18.15 25.39
N LEU A 114 -16.72 17.88 25.37
CA LEU A 114 -15.87 18.04 26.57
C LEU A 114 -15.47 19.49 26.84
N SER A 115 -15.31 20.31 25.79
CA SER A 115 -14.88 21.70 25.90
C SER A 115 -16.03 22.69 26.10
N SER A 116 -17.24 22.33 25.70
CA SER A 116 -18.44 23.14 25.85
C SER A 116 -19.18 22.67 27.11
N GLY A 117 -19.29 23.50 28.14
CA GLY A 117 -20.09 23.19 29.31
C GLY A 117 -21.54 22.80 28.97
N GLN A 118 -22.35 22.44 29.97
CA GLN A 118 -23.71 21.87 29.84
C GLN A 118 -24.71 22.65 28.94
N ASP A 119 -24.39 23.89 28.55
CA ASP A 119 -25.28 24.79 27.79
C ASP A 119 -25.12 24.74 26.26
N THR A 120 -24.29 23.89 25.71
CA THR A 120 -24.10 23.84 24.24
C THR A 120 -25.00 22.76 23.63
N PRO A 121 -25.89 23.11 22.68
CA PRO A 121 -26.78 22.13 22.06
C PRO A 121 -25.95 21.05 21.33
N ALA A 122 -26.29 19.78 21.53
CA ALA A 122 -25.62 18.64 20.94
C ALA A 122 -25.62 18.77 19.42
N LEU A 123 -24.44 18.99 18.84
CA LEU A 123 -24.27 19.09 17.40
C LEU A 123 -24.37 17.71 16.76
N SER A 124 -25.28 17.51 15.80
CA SER A 124 -25.37 16.25 15.07
C SER A 124 -24.18 16.07 14.11
N ALA A 125 -23.75 14.82 13.92
CA ALA A 125 -22.69 14.48 12.97
C ALA A 125 -22.98 15.02 11.57
N SER A 126 -24.22 14.89 11.10
CA SER A 126 -24.65 15.39 9.78
C SER A 126 -24.48 16.91 9.64
N THR A 127 -24.78 17.67 10.71
CA THR A 127 -24.62 19.12 10.72
C THR A 127 -23.14 19.51 10.71
N LEU A 128 -22.31 18.82 11.51
CA LEU A 128 -20.86 19.04 11.52
C LEU A 128 -20.24 18.75 10.15
N TYR A 129 -20.52 17.60 9.55
CA TYR A 129 -19.97 17.26 8.22
C TYR A 129 -20.41 18.25 7.13
N ARG A 130 -21.66 18.72 7.17
CA ARG A 130 -22.16 19.75 6.25
C ARG A 130 -21.41 21.06 6.44
N PHE A 131 -21.20 21.47 7.70
CA PHE A 131 -20.44 22.67 8.04
C PHE A 131 -18.98 22.58 7.54
N LEU A 132 -18.27 21.47 7.84
CA LEU A 132 -16.90 21.25 7.40
C LEU A 132 -16.79 21.29 5.87
N LYS A 133 -17.72 20.64 5.16
CA LYS A 133 -17.76 20.66 3.68
C LYS A 133 -17.99 22.07 3.13
N GLN A 134 -18.90 22.82 3.71
CA GLN A 134 -19.27 24.15 3.27
C GLN A 134 -18.15 25.17 3.48
N ARG A 135 -17.38 25.00 4.58
CA ARG A 135 -16.23 25.86 4.91
C ARG A 135 -14.90 25.40 4.29
N GLY A 136 -14.90 24.35 3.48
CA GLY A 136 -13.67 23.82 2.90
C GLY A 136 -12.70 23.24 3.93
N LEU A 137 -13.22 22.70 5.02
CA LEU A 137 -12.45 22.16 6.14
C LEU A 137 -12.35 20.62 6.11
N SER A 138 -12.66 19.99 4.98
CA SER A 138 -12.40 18.56 4.83
C SER A 138 -10.89 18.30 4.86
N GLU A 139 -10.48 17.14 5.36
CA GLU A 139 -9.07 16.73 5.39
C GLU A 139 -8.41 16.89 4.02
N LYS A 140 -9.08 16.44 2.95
CA LYS A 140 -8.61 16.57 1.57
C LYS A 140 -8.38 18.02 1.11
N GLN A 141 -9.14 18.98 1.66
CA GLN A 141 -9.02 20.40 1.30
C GLN A 141 -7.98 21.14 2.15
N LEU A 142 -7.84 20.75 3.43
CA LEU A 142 -6.86 21.33 4.35
C LEU A 142 -5.45 20.80 4.09
N LEU A 143 -5.33 19.51 3.79
CA LEU A 143 -4.12 18.91 3.26
C LEU A 143 -4.13 19.15 1.75
N ALA A 144 -3.78 20.37 1.34
CA ALA A 144 -3.64 20.66 -0.10
C ALA A 144 -2.78 19.55 -0.72
N PRO A 145 -3.22 18.90 -1.79
CA PRO A 145 -2.40 17.93 -2.47
C PRO A 145 -1.10 18.63 -2.85
N GLN A 146 0.02 18.21 -2.26
CA GLN A 146 1.31 18.62 -2.76
C GLN A 146 1.30 18.24 -4.23
N ALA A 147 1.57 19.20 -5.11
CA ALA A 147 1.62 18.95 -6.54
C ALA A 147 2.76 17.95 -6.80
N HIS A 148 2.43 16.66 -6.83
CA HIS A 148 3.39 15.61 -7.12
C HIS A 148 3.60 15.58 -8.63
N LYS A 149 4.83 15.86 -9.04
CA LYS A 149 5.20 15.68 -10.44
C LYS A 149 5.10 14.20 -10.78
N LYS A 150 4.28 13.88 -11.78
CA LYS A 150 4.21 12.51 -12.33
C LYS A 150 5.62 12.13 -12.77
N PHE A 151 6.16 11.08 -12.17
CA PHE A 151 7.47 10.53 -12.50
C PHE A 151 7.30 9.27 -13.35
N GLU A 152 8.12 9.14 -14.37
CA GLU A 152 8.17 7.97 -15.24
C GLU A 152 9.61 7.78 -15.71
N ALA A 153 10.11 6.54 -15.66
CA ALA A 153 11.40 6.21 -16.22
C ALA A 153 11.34 6.29 -17.75
N GLU A 154 12.38 6.82 -18.35
CA GLU A 154 12.46 6.98 -19.82
C GLU A 154 12.69 5.65 -20.52
N LEU A 155 13.59 4.83 -19.98
CA LEU A 155 13.98 3.54 -20.54
C LEU A 155 13.61 2.38 -19.61
N SER A 156 13.34 1.23 -20.22
CA SER A 156 13.14 -0.02 -19.50
C SER A 156 14.35 -0.38 -18.65
N ASN A 157 14.13 -1.00 -17.52
CA ASN A 157 15.14 -1.35 -16.50
C ASN A 157 15.87 -0.17 -15.84
N GLN A 158 15.51 1.09 -16.11
CA GLN A 158 16.05 2.20 -15.32
C GLN A 158 15.57 2.12 -13.86
N ILE A 159 14.31 1.78 -13.64
CA ILE A 159 13.71 1.66 -12.32
C ILE A 159 12.77 0.47 -12.28
N TRP A 160 13.00 -0.41 -11.32
CA TRP A 160 12.01 -1.41 -10.93
C TRP A 160 11.35 -1.02 -9.63
N GLN A 161 10.04 -1.20 -9.55
CA GLN A 161 9.27 -1.11 -8.31
C GLN A 161 9.10 -2.51 -7.74
N GLY A 162 9.46 -2.69 -6.46
CA GLY A 162 9.28 -3.94 -5.74
C GLY A 162 8.23 -3.79 -4.64
N ASP A 163 7.31 -4.75 -4.54
CA ASP A 163 6.28 -4.74 -3.50
C ASP A 163 5.66 -6.13 -3.31
N MET A 164 4.81 -6.27 -2.29
CA MET A 164 4.14 -7.50 -1.92
C MET A 164 2.63 -7.32 -1.79
N LEU A 165 1.89 -8.36 -2.19
CA LEU A 165 0.44 -8.46 -2.05
C LEU A 165 0.07 -9.70 -1.22
N PHE A 166 -0.88 -9.54 -0.27
CA PHE A 166 -1.53 -10.68 0.38
C PHE A 166 -2.39 -11.41 -0.64
N GLY A 167 -2.02 -12.66 -0.92
CA GLY A 167 -2.68 -13.55 -1.89
C GLY A 167 -3.76 -14.43 -1.26
N PRO A 168 -4.22 -15.46 -1.96
CA PRO A 168 -5.24 -16.38 -1.47
C PRO A 168 -4.69 -17.37 -0.44
N TRP A 169 -5.60 -18.06 0.23
CA TRP A 169 -5.28 -19.26 0.99
C TRP A 169 -5.10 -20.44 0.05
N VAL A 170 -3.97 -21.13 0.16
CA VAL A 170 -3.62 -22.29 -0.66
C VAL A 170 -3.51 -23.55 0.17
N ARG A 171 -3.58 -24.70 -0.47
CA ARG A 171 -3.39 -26.00 0.15
C ARG A 171 -1.91 -26.26 0.39
N ARG A 172 -1.55 -26.62 1.61
CA ARG A 172 -0.19 -27.05 1.96
C ARG A 172 -0.03 -28.53 1.58
N VAL A 173 0.92 -28.82 0.70
CA VAL A 173 1.12 -30.19 0.18
C VAL A 173 1.49 -31.17 1.29
N LYS A 174 2.28 -30.73 2.29
CA LYS A 174 2.85 -31.60 3.33
C LYS A 174 1.80 -32.26 4.25
N ASP A 175 0.74 -31.56 4.61
CA ASP A 175 -0.25 -31.98 5.61
C ASP A 175 -1.71 -31.73 5.20
N GLY A 176 -1.93 -31.23 3.97
CA GLY A 176 -3.27 -30.87 3.48
C GLY A 176 -3.89 -29.65 4.14
N GLY A 177 -3.20 -29.00 5.08
CA GLY A 177 -3.64 -27.78 5.74
C GLY A 177 -3.71 -26.57 4.80
N ARG A 178 -4.16 -25.44 5.32
CA ARG A 178 -4.20 -24.17 4.57
C ARG A 178 -3.05 -23.26 5.01
N MET A 179 -2.49 -22.50 4.06
CA MET A 179 -1.53 -21.45 4.35
C MET A 179 -1.82 -20.22 3.50
N GLN A 180 -1.51 -19.05 4.05
CA GLN A 180 -1.58 -17.79 3.32
C GLN A 180 -0.45 -17.71 2.30
N ALA A 181 -0.78 -17.41 1.05
CA ALA A 181 0.21 -17.10 0.02
C ALA A 181 0.47 -15.59 -0.04
N PHE A 182 1.71 -15.20 -0.36
CA PHE A 182 2.15 -13.82 -0.49
C PHE A 182 2.78 -13.62 -1.85
N LEU A 183 2.20 -12.74 -2.67
CA LEU A 183 2.74 -12.43 -3.99
C LEU A 183 3.84 -11.38 -3.86
N HIS A 184 5.08 -11.75 -4.13
CA HIS A 184 6.15 -10.78 -4.35
C HIS A 184 6.24 -10.49 -5.84
N ALA A 185 6.41 -9.23 -6.22
CA ALA A 185 6.51 -8.84 -7.61
C ALA A 185 7.48 -7.68 -7.79
N THR A 186 8.12 -7.67 -8.94
CA THR A 186 8.85 -6.53 -9.47
C THR A 186 8.16 -6.03 -10.74
N LEU A 187 8.07 -4.70 -10.90
CA LEU A 187 7.46 -4.05 -12.05
C LEU A 187 8.44 -3.03 -12.64
N ASP A 188 8.67 -3.11 -13.93
CA ASP A 188 9.44 -2.10 -14.66
C ASP A 188 8.64 -0.80 -14.81
N ASP A 189 9.21 0.30 -14.34
CA ASP A 189 8.54 1.60 -14.28
C ASP A 189 8.19 2.17 -15.66
N ALA A 190 9.05 1.97 -16.67
CA ALA A 190 8.86 2.49 -18.01
C ALA A 190 7.86 1.65 -18.81
N SER A 191 8.04 0.34 -18.86
CA SER A 191 7.27 -0.55 -19.71
C SER A 191 6.04 -1.17 -19.03
N ARG A 192 5.94 -1.10 -17.70
CA ARG A 192 4.94 -1.83 -16.89
C ARG A 192 5.09 -3.36 -16.98
N LEU A 193 6.13 -3.86 -17.65
CA LEU A 193 6.42 -5.29 -17.69
C LEU A 193 6.72 -5.79 -16.28
N ILE A 194 6.36 -7.03 -16.01
CA ILE A 194 6.67 -7.73 -14.75
C ILE A 194 7.92 -8.57 -14.97
N PRO A 195 9.11 -8.13 -14.53
CA PRO A 195 10.32 -8.91 -14.63
C PRO A 195 10.19 -10.27 -13.97
N HIS A 196 9.63 -10.31 -12.76
CA HIS A 196 9.19 -11.52 -12.08
C HIS A 196 8.10 -11.26 -11.06
N ALA A 197 7.22 -12.23 -10.86
CA ALA A 197 6.24 -12.26 -9.81
C ALA A 197 5.96 -13.68 -9.39
N GLN A 198 5.91 -13.97 -8.10
CA GLN A 198 5.70 -15.32 -7.59
C GLN A 198 5.04 -15.28 -6.23
N PHE A 199 4.13 -16.23 -5.98
CA PHE A 199 3.58 -16.47 -4.67
C PHE A 199 4.54 -17.31 -3.83
N TYR A 200 4.70 -16.91 -2.57
CA TYR A 200 5.54 -17.57 -1.57
C TYR A 200 4.72 -17.89 -0.32
N ALA A 201 5.20 -18.81 0.47
CA ALA A 201 4.64 -19.13 1.79
C ALA A 201 5.03 -18.09 2.87
N SER A 202 5.86 -17.11 2.53
CA SER A 202 6.41 -16.13 3.46
C SER A 202 6.37 -14.73 2.86
N GLN A 203 6.13 -13.74 3.71
CA GLN A 203 6.28 -12.31 3.39
C GLN A 203 7.69 -11.78 3.69
N GLY A 204 8.62 -12.67 4.04
CA GLY A 204 9.97 -12.32 4.49
C GLY A 204 10.91 -11.84 3.39
N LEU A 205 12.08 -11.40 3.83
CA LEU A 205 13.15 -10.92 2.94
C LEU A 205 13.56 -11.98 1.92
N ASP A 206 13.67 -13.24 2.33
CA ASP A 206 14.17 -14.34 1.50
C ASP A 206 13.29 -14.54 0.25
N ALA A 207 11.96 -14.47 0.42
CA ALA A 207 11.01 -14.50 -0.69
C ALA A 207 11.18 -13.30 -1.64
N SER A 208 11.39 -12.10 -1.09
CA SER A 208 11.63 -10.89 -1.89
C SER A 208 12.94 -10.98 -2.66
N LEU A 209 14.00 -11.51 -2.05
CA LEU A 209 15.31 -11.69 -2.69
C LEU A 209 15.26 -12.76 -3.78
N ASP A 210 14.55 -13.86 -3.55
CA ASP A 210 14.37 -14.88 -4.56
C ASP A 210 13.59 -14.37 -5.78
N CYS A 211 12.50 -13.62 -5.54
CA CYS A 211 11.76 -12.93 -6.58
C CYS A 211 12.67 -11.97 -7.38
N LEU A 212 13.50 -11.18 -6.70
CA LEU A 212 14.47 -10.29 -7.37
C LEU A 212 15.51 -11.06 -8.16
N ARG A 213 16.02 -12.18 -7.64
CA ARG A 213 16.98 -13.05 -8.34
C ARG A 213 16.42 -13.57 -9.66
N HIS A 214 15.19 -14.09 -9.64
CA HIS A 214 14.50 -14.54 -10.83
C HIS A 214 14.22 -13.41 -11.82
N ALA A 215 13.85 -12.22 -11.33
CA ALA A 215 13.65 -11.03 -12.14
C ALA A 215 14.95 -10.64 -12.89
N VAL A 216 16.08 -10.60 -12.18
CA VAL A 216 17.39 -10.28 -12.77
C VAL A 216 17.82 -11.34 -13.78
N ALA A 217 17.60 -12.63 -13.49
CA ALA A 217 17.90 -13.71 -14.42
C ALA A 217 17.11 -13.62 -15.73
N ALA A 218 15.83 -13.24 -15.64
CA ALA A 218 14.93 -13.22 -16.79
C ALA A 218 15.01 -11.94 -17.64
N ARG A 219 15.26 -10.78 -17.02
CA ARG A 219 15.08 -9.47 -17.67
C ARG A 219 16.27 -8.52 -17.51
N GLY A 220 17.42 -8.99 -16.98
CA GLY A 220 18.62 -8.18 -16.78
C GLY A 220 18.57 -7.37 -15.47
N VAL A 221 19.48 -6.42 -15.32
CA VAL A 221 19.74 -5.73 -14.06
C VAL A 221 19.14 -4.33 -14.06
N PRO A 222 18.30 -3.95 -13.05
CA PRO A 222 17.77 -2.59 -12.97
C PRO A 222 18.85 -1.59 -12.53
N GLY A 223 18.71 -0.36 -12.99
CA GLY A 223 19.55 0.75 -12.50
C GLY A 223 19.17 1.14 -11.07
N ARG A 224 17.88 1.14 -10.76
CA ARG A 224 17.33 1.47 -9.43
C ARG A 224 16.24 0.49 -9.03
N LEU A 225 16.21 0.14 -7.76
CA LEU A 225 15.13 -0.64 -7.14
C LEU A 225 14.37 0.27 -6.18
N TYR A 226 13.12 0.61 -6.53
CA TYR A 226 12.24 1.44 -5.73
C TYR A 226 11.33 0.57 -4.88
N ILE A 227 11.48 0.64 -3.57
CA ILE A 227 10.79 -0.20 -2.57
C ILE A 227 10.24 0.65 -1.43
N ASP A 228 9.37 0.07 -0.61
CA ASP A 228 8.86 0.77 0.57
C ASP A 228 9.88 0.83 1.72
N ASN A 229 9.48 1.48 2.82
CA ASN A 229 10.30 1.61 4.03
C ASN A 229 10.11 0.45 5.01
N ALA A 230 9.50 -0.68 4.61
CA ALA A 230 9.34 -1.83 5.49
C ALA A 230 10.70 -2.30 6.03
N LYS A 231 10.71 -2.77 7.27
CA LYS A 231 11.93 -3.21 7.97
C LYS A 231 12.71 -4.25 7.18
N ILE A 232 12.04 -5.13 6.44
CA ILE A 232 12.67 -6.17 5.62
C ILE A 232 13.57 -5.58 4.53
N TYR A 233 13.21 -4.44 3.94
CA TYR A 233 13.98 -3.80 2.87
C TYR A 233 15.11 -2.90 3.35
N ARG A 234 15.29 -2.75 4.67
CA ARG A 234 16.45 -2.09 5.29
C ARG A 234 17.54 -3.08 5.68
N SER A 235 17.45 -4.30 5.19
CA SER A 235 18.41 -5.36 5.47
C SER A 235 19.79 -5.08 4.86
N PRO A 236 20.90 -5.26 5.62
CA PRO A 236 22.26 -5.23 5.08
C PRO A 236 22.47 -6.24 3.94
N GLN A 237 21.74 -7.34 3.96
CA GLN A 237 21.79 -8.38 2.92
C GLN A 237 21.29 -7.82 1.57
N LEU A 238 20.12 -7.16 1.54
CA LEU A 238 19.60 -6.52 0.32
C LEU A 238 20.57 -5.42 -0.17
N ALA A 239 21.10 -4.59 0.74
CA ALA A 239 22.05 -3.54 0.37
C ALA A 239 23.30 -4.11 -0.29
N ARG A 240 23.84 -5.22 0.22
CA ARG A 240 24.99 -5.92 -0.36
C ARG A 240 24.69 -6.49 -1.75
N ILE A 241 23.56 -7.16 -1.91
CA ILE A 241 23.11 -7.70 -3.21
C ILE A 241 22.97 -6.58 -4.23
N ALA A 242 22.27 -5.50 -3.87
CA ALA A 242 22.10 -4.35 -4.74
C ALA A 242 23.43 -3.71 -5.15
N ALA A 243 24.36 -3.56 -4.21
CA ALA A 243 25.72 -3.07 -4.50
C ALA A 243 26.47 -4.01 -5.45
N SER A 244 26.37 -5.34 -5.25
CA SER A 244 26.98 -6.34 -6.12
C SER A 244 26.39 -6.33 -7.54
N LEU A 245 25.09 -6.04 -7.65
CA LEU A 245 24.41 -5.86 -8.94
C LEU A 245 24.68 -4.47 -9.56
N GLY A 246 25.27 -3.53 -8.84
CA GLY A 246 25.38 -2.13 -9.25
C GLY A 246 24.00 -1.46 -9.37
N THR A 247 23.04 -1.82 -8.52
CA THR A 247 21.68 -1.30 -8.46
C THR A 247 21.56 -0.35 -7.28
N LEU A 248 20.99 0.84 -7.47
CA LEU A 248 20.71 1.79 -6.41
C LEU A 248 19.37 1.49 -5.74
N ILE A 249 19.36 1.27 -4.44
CA ILE A 249 18.11 1.15 -3.67
C ILE A 249 17.57 2.55 -3.38
N VAL A 250 16.28 2.76 -3.69
CA VAL A 250 15.54 3.97 -3.40
C VAL A 250 14.33 3.62 -2.55
N HIS A 251 14.28 4.15 -1.35
CA HIS A 251 13.13 3.96 -0.46
C HIS A 251 12.07 5.04 -0.70
N SER A 252 10.81 4.64 -0.74
CA SER A 252 9.69 5.59 -0.79
C SER A 252 9.71 6.49 0.45
N ARG A 253 9.34 7.77 0.28
CA ARG A 253 9.19 8.65 1.43
C ARG A 253 7.97 8.23 2.25
N PRO A 254 8.06 8.28 3.60
CA PRO A 254 6.90 8.01 4.45
C PRO A 254 5.71 8.90 4.04
N TYR A 255 4.52 8.33 4.00
CA TYR A 255 3.26 9.03 3.66
C TYR A 255 3.19 9.63 2.23
N GLN A 256 4.06 9.21 1.31
CA GLN A 256 4.02 9.60 -0.10
C GLN A 256 3.90 8.35 -1.00
N PRO A 257 2.69 7.78 -1.15
CA PRO A 257 2.47 6.54 -1.91
C PRO A 257 2.56 6.72 -3.44
N GLU A 258 2.63 7.96 -3.93
CA GLU A 258 2.48 8.27 -5.36
C GLU A 258 3.54 7.61 -6.23
N GLY A 259 4.75 7.41 -5.71
CA GLY A 259 5.82 6.71 -6.42
C GLY A 259 5.56 5.21 -6.67
N ARG A 260 4.62 4.60 -5.94
CA ARG A 260 4.29 3.15 -5.99
C ARG A 260 2.98 2.86 -6.72
N GLY A 261 2.26 3.87 -7.17
CA GLY A 261 0.95 3.73 -7.80
C GLY A 261 0.91 2.79 -9.01
N LYS A 262 2.06 2.52 -9.65
CA LYS A 262 2.15 1.62 -10.81
C LYS A 262 2.08 0.15 -10.39
N ILE A 263 2.87 -0.26 -9.39
CA ILE A 263 2.82 -1.64 -8.87
C ILE A 263 1.52 -1.90 -8.09
N GLU A 264 0.98 -0.90 -7.39
CA GLU A 264 -0.34 -0.99 -6.75
C GLU A 264 -1.46 -1.22 -7.77
N ARG A 265 -1.36 -0.57 -8.94
CA ARG A 265 -2.30 -0.80 -10.05
C ARG A 265 -2.14 -2.22 -10.61
N PHE A 266 -0.92 -2.72 -10.78
CA PHE A 266 -0.68 -4.11 -11.15
C PHE A 266 -1.34 -5.08 -10.17
N PHE A 267 -1.16 -4.88 -8.86
CA PHE A 267 -1.80 -5.72 -7.86
C PHE A 267 -3.33 -5.65 -7.89
N ARG A 268 -3.90 -4.50 -8.23
CA ARG A 268 -5.35 -4.41 -8.48
C ARG A 268 -5.74 -5.28 -9.68
N THR A 269 -4.99 -5.19 -10.77
CA THR A 269 -5.23 -6.02 -11.96
C THR A 269 -5.12 -7.52 -11.65
N VAL A 270 -4.14 -7.92 -10.82
CA VAL A 270 -4.03 -9.30 -10.34
C VAL A 270 -5.27 -9.73 -9.56
N ARG A 271 -5.78 -8.88 -8.65
CA ARG A 271 -7.01 -9.19 -7.90
C ARG A 271 -8.21 -9.33 -8.81
N ASP A 272 -8.40 -8.36 -9.72
CA ASP A 272 -9.61 -8.24 -10.54
C ASP A 272 -9.64 -9.23 -11.70
N GLN A 273 -8.49 -9.57 -12.30
CA GLN A 273 -8.42 -10.37 -13.52
C GLN A 273 -7.83 -11.76 -13.31
N PHE A 274 -6.98 -11.98 -12.32
CA PHE A 274 -6.40 -13.29 -12.04
C PHE A 274 -7.09 -13.96 -10.86
N LEU A 275 -7.02 -13.37 -9.66
CA LEU A 275 -7.55 -14.01 -8.44
C LEU A 275 -9.06 -14.17 -8.47
N ALA A 276 -9.80 -13.20 -9.03
CA ALA A 276 -11.26 -13.26 -9.15
C ALA A 276 -11.75 -14.40 -10.08
N ASN A 277 -10.89 -14.89 -10.98
CA ASN A 277 -11.20 -15.99 -11.89
C ASN A 277 -10.74 -17.37 -11.39
N LEU A 278 -10.13 -17.46 -10.20
CA LEU A 278 -9.81 -18.74 -9.59
C LEU A 278 -11.08 -19.37 -9.00
N ASP A 279 -11.26 -20.67 -9.20
CA ASP A 279 -12.37 -21.40 -8.60
C ASP A 279 -12.21 -21.46 -7.06
N PRO A 280 -13.11 -20.85 -6.28
CA PRO A 280 -13.01 -20.84 -4.81
C PRO A 280 -13.22 -22.22 -4.19
N LYS A 281 -13.80 -23.17 -4.92
CA LYS A 281 -14.04 -24.54 -4.46
C LYS A 281 -12.80 -25.42 -4.62
N HIS A 282 -11.86 -25.03 -5.45
CA HIS A 282 -10.65 -25.81 -5.74
C HIS A 282 -9.44 -25.15 -5.05
N ALA A 283 -9.05 -25.70 -3.90
CA ALA A 283 -7.88 -25.22 -3.18
C ALA A 283 -6.59 -25.63 -3.93
N LEU A 284 -5.99 -24.69 -4.62
CA LEU A 284 -4.73 -24.88 -5.34
C LEU A 284 -3.56 -25.07 -4.37
N SER A 285 -2.54 -25.80 -4.79
CA SER A 285 -1.22 -25.73 -4.17
C SER A 285 -0.50 -24.44 -4.54
N LEU A 286 0.61 -24.15 -3.88
CA LEU A 286 1.42 -22.96 -4.18
C LEU A 286 2.01 -23.04 -5.59
N GLU A 287 2.43 -24.22 -5.99
CA GLU A 287 3.01 -24.52 -7.30
C GLU A 287 1.97 -24.31 -8.41
N GLU A 288 0.77 -24.91 -8.25
CA GLU A 288 -0.33 -24.75 -9.21
C GLU A 288 -0.78 -23.27 -9.35
N LEU A 289 -0.78 -22.53 -8.23
CA LEU A 289 -1.10 -21.10 -8.25
C LEU A 289 -0.05 -20.31 -9.02
N ASN A 290 1.23 -20.61 -8.84
CA ASN A 290 2.33 -19.95 -9.54
C ASN A 290 2.35 -20.26 -11.04
N GLU A 291 2.13 -21.50 -11.42
CA GLU A 291 2.02 -21.89 -12.83
C GLU A 291 0.93 -21.08 -13.54
N ARG A 292 -0.27 -21.01 -12.95
CA ARG A 292 -1.39 -20.24 -13.51
C ARG A 292 -1.09 -18.73 -13.56
N LEU A 293 -0.43 -18.20 -12.53
CA LEU A 293 -0.03 -16.79 -12.50
C LEU A 293 0.89 -16.46 -13.68
N TRP A 294 1.90 -17.30 -13.94
CA TRP A 294 2.85 -17.08 -15.03
C TRP A 294 2.20 -17.20 -16.40
N ILE A 295 1.33 -18.17 -16.60
CA ILE A 295 0.54 -18.28 -17.82
C ILE A 295 -0.28 -17.00 -18.05
N TRP A 296 -0.94 -16.48 -17.01
CA TRP A 296 -1.71 -15.26 -17.11
C TRP A 296 -0.84 -14.03 -17.37
N ILE A 297 0.30 -13.88 -16.66
CA ILE A 297 1.23 -12.75 -16.88
C ILE A 297 1.73 -12.72 -18.32
N GLU A 298 2.25 -13.84 -18.82
CA GLU A 298 2.88 -13.89 -20.14
C GLU A 298 1.86 -13.87 -21.31
N SER A 299 0.70 -14.50 -21.14
CA SER A 299 -0.27 -14.63 -22.22
C SER A 299 -1.29 -13.49 -22.24
N VAL A 300 -1.59 -12.88 -21.09
CA VAL A 300 -2.62 -11.84 -20.96
C VAL A 300 -1.99 -10.50 -20.61
N TYR A 301 -1.39 -10.36 -19.41
CA TYR A 301 -0.96 -9.07 -18.92
C TYR A 301 0.12 -8.42 -19.81
N HIS A 302 1.17 -9.14 -20.16
CA HIS A 302 2.26 -8.62 -20.99
C HIS A 302 1.84 -8.31 -22.42
N ARG A 303 0.76 -8.91 -22.92
CA ARG A 303 0.28 -8.78 -24.31
C ARG A 303 -0.96 -7.91 -24.45
N SER A 304 -1.59 -7.51 -23.36
CA SER A 304 -2.74 -6.59 -23.40
C SER A 304 -2.25 -5.14 -23.54
N GLU A 305 -2.99 -4.34 -24.28
CA GLU A 305 -2.71 -2.91 -24.41
C GLU A 305 -2.87 -2.20 -23.06
N HIS A 306 -1.83 -1.46 -22.67
CA HIS A 306 -1.84 -0.69 -21.45
C HIS A 306 -2.19 0.78 -21.74
N SER A 307 -3.33 1.26 -21.24
CA SER A 307 -3.90 2.58 -21.55
C SER A 307 -2.94 3.76 -21.37
N ALA A 308 -2.00 3.68 -20.41
CA ALA A 308 -1.04 4.75 -20.19
C ALA A 308 0.18 4.67 -21.14
N LEU A 309 0.41 3.53 -21.81
CA LEU A 309 1.52 3.33 -22.72
C LEU A 309 1.10 3.47 -24.20
N GLY A 310 -0.18 3.25 -24.52
CA GLY A 310 -0.67 3.10 -25.90
C GLY A 310 -0.05 1.90 -26.62
N SER A 311 0.46 0.92 -25.87
CA SER A 311 1.12 -0.28 -26.38
C SER A 311 1.09 -1.39 -25.33
N THR A 312 1.51 -2.60 -25.71
CA THR A 312 1.64 -3.69 -24.73
C THR A 312 2.90 -3.51 -23.89
N PRO A 313 2.90 -3.96 -22.61
CA PRO A 313 4.12 -3.96 -21.77
C PRO A 313 5.31 -4.65 -22.42
N LEU A 314 5.07 -5.78 -23.07
CA LEU A 314 6.13 -6.53 -23.75
C LEU A 314 6.73 -5.74 -24.92
N ALA A 315 5.91 -5.17 -25.80
CA ALA A 315 6.40 -4.37 -26.93
C ALA A 315 7.18 -3.13 -26.48
N ARG A 316 6.69 -2.46 -25.41
CA ARG A 316 7.39 -1.31 -24.84
C ARG A 316 8.75 -1.69 -24.24
N TRP A 317 8.85 -2.84 -23.57
CA TRP A 317 10.11 -3.35 -23.01
C TRP A 317 11.09 -3.77 -24.13
N GLN A 318 10.61 -4.47 -25.15
CA GLN A 318 11.43 -4.93 -26.27
C GLN A 318 12.08 -3.78 -27.06
N ARG A 319 11.45 -2.62 -27.12
CA ARG A 319 12.00 -1.43 -27.77
C ARG A 319 13.35 -1.00 -27.19
N ASP A 320 13.55 -1.20 -25.90
CA ASP A 320 14.74 -0.78 -25.19
C ASP A 320 15.74 -1.93 -24.92
N ILE A 321 15.55 -3.10 -25.55
CA ILE A 321 16.26 -4.36 -25.23
C ILE A 321 17.79 -4.23 -25.33
N GLU A 322 18.28 -3.47 -26.31
CA GLU A 322 19.71 -3.26 -26.52
C GLU A 322 20.38 -2.42 -25.40
N GLN A 323 19.59 -1.65 -24.66
CA GLN A 323 20.07 -0.80 -23.58
C GLN A 323 19.98 -1.48 -22.21
N ILE A 324 19.41 -2.69 -22.16
CA ILE A 324 19.24 -3.43 -20.93
C ILE A 324 20.58 -3.98 -20.45
N ARG A 325 20.98 -3.57 -19.26
CA ARG A 325 22.20 -4.05 -18.63
C ARG A 325 22.06 -5.52 -18.24
N GLN A 326 22.94 -6.35 -18.79
CA GLN A 326 23.07 -7.76 -18.45
C GLN A 326 24.22 -7.96 -17.45
N LEU A 327 24.17 -9.05 -16.69
CA LEU A 327 25.31 -9.50 -15.91
C LEU A 327 26.36 -10.12 -16.82
N PRO A 328 27.67 -9.98 -16.49
CA PRO A 328 28.72 -10.70 -17.19
C PRO A 328 28.44 -12.21 -17.18
N PRO A 329 28.66 -12.92 -18.31
CA PRO A 329 28.34 -14.37 -18.42
C PRO A 329 29.00 -15.26 -17.37
N ALA A 330 30.17 -14.83 -16.82
CA ALA A 330 30.88 -15.55 -15.78
C ALA A 330 30.30 -15.31 -14.36
N THR A 331 29.26 -14.48 -14.23
CA THR A 331 28.68 -14.15 -12.93
C THR A 331 27.75 -15.26 -12.46
N ASP A 332 28.09 -15.88 -11.33
CA ASP A 332 27.17 -16.78 -10.64
C ASP A 332 26.12 -15.97 -9.88
N LEU A 333 24.97 -15.78 -10.54
CA LEU A 333 23.87 -15.03 -9.98
C LEU A 333 23.35 -15.65 -8.67
N ARG A 334 23.33 -16.97 -8.53
CA ARG A 334 22.87 -17.64 -7.30
C ARG A 334 23.76 -17.25 -6.13
N ARG A 335 25.08 -17.28 -6.29
CA ARG A 335 26.04 -16.89 -5.27
C ARG A 335 25.95 -15.42 -4.87
N LEU A 336 25.60 -14.52 -5.76
CA LEU A 336 25.37 -13.11 -5.41
C LEU A 336 24.25 -12.93 -4.39
N PHE A 337 23.25 -13.81 -4.40
CA PHE A 337 22.10 -13.79 -3.50
C PHE A 337 22.29 -14.61 -2.21
N PHE A 338 23.42 -15.29 -2.04
CA PHE A 338 23.69 -16.04 -0.82
C PHE A 338 23.67 -15.15 0.43
N HIS A 339 23.01 -15.65 1.44
CA HIS A 339 23.10 -15.08 2.79
C HIS A 339 24.50 -15.31 3.35
N ARG A 340 24.97 -14.37 4.18
CA ARG A 340 26.27 -14.45 4.84
C ARG A 340 26.09 -14.30 6.33
N LEU A 341 26.60 -15.26 7.08
CA LEU A 341 26.53 -15.29 8.53
C LEU A 341 27.87 -15.74 9.11
N ASP A 342 28.30 -15.03 10.16
CA ASP A 342 29.48 -15.50 10.93
C ASP A 342 29.06 -16.66 11.83
N ARG A 343 29.85 -17.72 11.84
CA ARG A 343 29.73 -18.86 12.73
C ARG A 343 31.06 -19.21 13.36
N VAL A 344 31.01 -19.77 14.57
CA VAL A 344 32.18 -20.37 15.18
C VAL A 344 32.08 -21.88 14.99
N VAL A 345 33.09 -22.46 14.38
CA VAL A 345 33.18 -23.91 14.22
C VAL A 345 33.45 -24.53 15.58
N ARG A 346 32.64 -25.50 15.98
CA ARG A 346 32.82 -26.20 17.26
C ARG A 346 34.06 -27.07 17.27
N ARG A 347 34.48 -27.53 18.45
CA ARG A 347 35.65 -28.42 18.61
C ARG A 347 35.46 -29.80 17.92
N ASP A 348 34.23 -30.20 17.69
CA ASP A 348 33.88 -31.41 16.94
C ASP A 348 33.84 -31.19 15.43
N SER A 349 34.39 -30.08 14.95
CA SER A 349 34.41 -29.70 13.52
C SER A 349 32.99 -29.55 12.94
N THR A 350 32.02 -29.06 13.72
CA THR A 350 30.65 -28.79 13.24
C THR A 350 30.26 -27.33 13.52
N PHE A 351 29.25 -26.83 12.79
CA PHE A 351 28.58 -25.58 13.10
C PHE A 351 27.07 -25.72 12.88
N LEU A 352 26.30 -24.87 13.59
CA LEU A 352 24.85 -24.88 13.51
C LEU A 352 24.37 -23.78 12.57
N LEU A 353 23.52 -24.17 11.58
CA LEU A 353 22.82 -23.25 10.69
C LEU A 353 21.35 -23.70 10.60
N HIS A 354 20.40 -22.82 10.92
CA HIS A 354 18.94 -23.10 10.90
C HIS A 354 18.55 -24.40 11.60
N ASN A 355 19.10 -24.62 12.81
CA ASN A 355 18.90 -25.85 13.62
C ASN A 355 19.41 -27.16 12.97
N ARG A 356 20.23 -27.05 11.93
CA ARG A 356 20.89 -28.19 11.29
C ARG A 356 22.39 -28.10 11.47
N LEU A 357 23.04 -29.22 11.80
CA LEU A 357 24.50 -29.30 11.91
C LEU A 357 25.12 -29.52 10.53
N TYR A 358 26.23 -28.83 10.30
CA TYR A 358 27.05 -28.96 9.10
C TYR A 358 28.48 -29.29 9.48
N GLU A 359 29.15 -30.07 8.65
CA GLU A 359 30.55 -30.41 8.83
C GLU A 359 31.47 -29.28 8.35
N ALA A 360 32.52 -29.07 9.07
CA ALA A 360 33.60 -28.16 8.69
C ALA A 360 34.94 -28.91 8.76
N PRO A 361 35.97 -28.45 8.02
CA PRO A 361 37.28 -29.02 8.10
C PRO A 361 37.89 -28.92 9.51
N PRO A 362 38.62 -29.95 9.99
CA PRO A 362 39.19 -29.96 11.34
C PRO A 362 40.12 -28.76 11.66
N HIS A 363 40.80 -28.22 10.65
CA HIS A 363 41.69 -27.06 10.82
C HIS A 363 40.93 -25.77 11.16
N LEU A 364 39.62 -25.72 10.90
CA LEU A 364 38.78 -24.58 11.27
C LEU A 364 38.14 -24.72 12.67
N ALA A 365 38.37 -25.83 13.38
CA ALA A 365 37.81 -26.02 14.71
C ALA A 365 38.23 -24.90 15.67
N GLY A 366 37.27 -24.24 16.30
CA GLY A 366 37.44 -23.08 17.17
C GLY A 366 37.56 -21.75 16.42
N GLN A 367 37.64 -21.74 15.12
CA GLN A 367 37.76 -20.53 14.32
C GLN A 367 36.39 -19.91 14.00
N ARG A 368 36.39 -18.59 13.79
CA ARG A 368 35.22 -17.86 13.23
C ARG A 368 35.35 -17.88 11.72
N VAL A 369 34.30 -18.33 11.07
CA VAL A 369 34.18 -18.47 9.61
C VAL A 369 32.95 -17.70 9.12
N GLU A 370 32.98 -17.19 7.89
CA GLU A 370 31.82 -16.68 7.20
C GLU A 370 31.14 -17.85 6.44
N VAL A 371 29.88 -18.07 6.70
CA VAL A 371 29.08 -19.11 6.07
C VAL A 371 28.17 -18.46 5.04
N ARG A 372 28.23 -18.91 3.77
CA ARG A 372 27.39 -18.43 2.69
C ARG A 372 26.48 -19.53 2.18
N PHE A 373 25.20 -19.25 2.04
CA PHE A 373 24.19 -20.24 1.69
C PHE A 373 22.98 -19.63 1.03
N ASP A 374 22.26 -20.43 0.26
CA ASP A 374 20.92 -20.08 -0.24
C ASP A 374 19.89 -20.27 0.88
N PRO A 375 19.15 -19.23 1.29
CA PRO A 375 18.18 -19.34 2.40
C PRO A 375 17.01 -20.28 2.10
N LEU A 376 16.70 -20.51 0.81
CA LEU A 376 15.62 -21.41 0.39
C LEU A 376 16.12 -22.84 0.14
N ASP A 377 17.42 -23.02 -0.08
CA ASP A 377 18.07 -24.31 -0.29
C ASP A 377 19.43 -24.38 0.41
N ALA A 378 19.38 -24.69 1.68
CA ALA A 378 20.59 -24.84 2.50
C ALA A 378 21.18 -26.26 2.45
N THR A 379 21.06 -26.98 1.34
CA THR A 379 21.71 -28.28 1.13
C THR A 379 23.20 -28.16 0.99
N GLU A 380 23.65 -27.09 0.35
CA GLU A 380 25.07 -26.75 0.18
C GLU A 380 25.36 -25.41 0.82
N VAL A 381 26.38 -25.39 1.68
CA VAL A 381 26.77 -24.24 2.47
C VAL A 381 28.25 -23.98 2.28
N GLU A 382 28.61 -22.82 1.72
CA GLU A 382 30.02 -22.44 1.55
C GLU A 382 30.62 -21.95 2.87
N ILE A 383 31.80 -22.47 3.24
CA ILE A 383 32.60 -21.96 4.34
C ILE A 383 33.71 -21.08 3.77
N TRP A 384 33.75 -19.84 4.24
CA TRP A 384 34.76 -18.86 3.86
C TRP A 384 35.62 -18.51 5.09
N PHE A 385 36.91 -18.65 4.94
CA PHE A 385 37.85 -18.32 5.96
C PHE A 385 38.90 -17.31 5.44
N GLN A 386 39.10 -16.23 6.17
CA GLN A 386 40.04 -15.13 5.76
C GLN A 386 39.76 -14.61 4.33
N GLY A 387 38.49 -14.52 3.95
CA GLY A 387 38.07 -14.00 2.63
C GLY A 387 38.21 -14.96 1.46
N LYS A 388 38.58 -16.21 1.70
CA LYS A 388 38.70 -17.26 0.67
C LYS A 388 37.72 -18.39 0.95
N LEU A 389 37.18 -18.97 -0.14
CA LEU A 389 36.37 -20.19 -0.05
C LEU A 389 37.28 -21.33 0.39
N ASP A 390 36.93 -21.97 1.50
CA ASP A 390 37.67 -23.12 2.04
C ASP A 390 37.02 -24.42 1.50
N ILE A 391 35.73 -24.62 1.75
CA ILE A 391 34.98 -25.81 1.29
C ILE A 391 33.50 -25.51 1.19
N THR A 392 32.78 -26.36 0.45
CA THR A 392 31.32 -26.47 0.50
C THR A 392 30.94 -27.56 1.50
N ALA A 393 30.37 -27.13 2.65
CA ALA A 393 29.94 -28.01 3.72
C ALA A 393 28.62 -28.69 3.40
N ARG A 394 28.46 -29.91 3.90
CA ARG A 394 27.22 -30.69 3.83
C ARG A 394 26.61 -30.87 5.22
N PRO A 395 25.30 -31.13 5.30
CA PRO A 395 24.70 -31.50 6.56
C PRO A 395 25.37 -32.74 7.16
N VAL A 396 25.56 -32.73 8.48
CA VAL A 396 26.09 -33.90 9.21
C VAL A 396 25.18 -35.10 9.05
N ASP A 397 25.73 -36.22 8.63
CA ASP A 397 25.10 -37.51 8.71
C ASP A 397 25.65 -38.29 9.91
N PRO A 398 24.90 -38.39 11.03
CA PRO A 398 25.40 -39.03 12.26
C PRO A 398 25.70 -40.53 12.08
N VAL A 399 25.06 -41.18 11.11
CA VAL A 399 25.26 -42.64 10.86
C VAL A 399 26.58 -42.85 10.14
N VAL A 400 26.86 -42.03 9.12
CA VAL A 400 28.12 -42.11 8.38
C VAL A 400 29.29 -41.70 9.27
N ASN A 401 29.12 -40.66 10.09
CA ASN A 401 30.17 -40.19 11.00
C ASN A 401 30.52 -41.23 12.11
N GLY A 402 29.57 -42.04 12.52
CA GLY A 402 29.83 -43.13 13.46
C GLY A 402 30.71 -44.26 12.89
N GLN A 403 30.85 -44.32 11.54
CA GLN A 403 31.64 -45.34 10.83
C GLN A 403 33.04 -44.85 10.43
N LEU A 404 33.28 -43.50 10.51
CA LEU A 404 34.56 -42.94 10.14
C LEU A 404 35.55 -43.10 11.28
N PRO A 405 36.84 -43.46 10.98
CA PRO A 405 37.86 -43.50 12.00
C PRO A 405 38.10 -42.12 12.61
N SER A 406 38.20 -42.02 13.92
CA SER A 406 38.51 -40.76 14.58
C SER A 406 39.85 -40.23 14.07
N VAL A 407 39.82 -39.01 13.49
CA VAL A 407 41.07 -38.34 13.11
C VAL A 407 41.85 -38.02 14.41
N LYS A 408 42.88 -38.79 14.68
CA LYS A 408 43.83 -38.44 15.76
C LYS A 408 44.44 -37.09 15.41
N ARG A 409 44.21 -36.10 16.28
CA ARG A 409 44.97 -34.87 16.23
C ARG A 409 46.47 -35.23 16.27
N THR A 410 47.22 -34.79 15.29
CA THR A 410 48.65 -34.71 15.43
C THR A 410 48.91 -33.82 16.66
N ALA A 411 49.39 -34.45 17.73
CA ALA A 411 49.71 -33.71 18.93
C ALA A 411 50.68 -32.57 18.51
N ALA A 412 50.34 -31.36 18.84
CA ALA A 412 51.30 -30.28 18.75
C ALA A 412 52.53 -30.71 19.59
N ALA A 413 53.72 -30.53 19.07
CA ALA A 413 54.93 -30.82 19.79
C ALA A 413 54.77 -30.28 21.23
N GLU A 414 55.01 -31.13 22.22
CA GLU A 414 54.93 -30.69 23.63
C GLU A 414 55.89 -29.54 23.79
N PRO A 415 55.43 -28.41 24.31
CA PRO A 415 56.33 -27.28 24.53
C PRO A 415 57.42 -27.70 25.48
N GLU A 416 58.66 -27.37 25.16
CA GLU A 416 59.76 -27.65 26.05
C GLU A 416 59.47 -27.10 27.46
N PRO A 417 59.60 -27.89 28.52
CA PRO A 417 59.28 -27.45 29.86
C PRO A 417 60.21 -26.27 30.23
N THR A 418 59.66 -25.17 30.63
CA THR A 418 60.36 -23.93 30.99
C THR A 418 61.22 -24.08 32.24
N GLY A 419 61.13 -25.23 32.93
CA GLY A 419 61.79 -25.47 34.20
C GLY A 419 61.34 -24.62 35.40
N ILE A 420 60.32 -23.77 35.15
CA ILE A 420 59.78 -22.85 36.16
C ILE A 420 58.63 -23.57 36.88
N ASN A 421 58.77 -23.92 38.13
CA ASN A 421 57.74 -24.39 39.00
C ASN A 421 57.27 -23.28 39.93
N PHE A 422 56.08 -22.74 39.69
CA PHE A 422 55.55 -21.60 40.44
C PHE A 422 55.40 -21.92 41.95
N VAL A 423 55.10 -23.14 42.32
CA VAL A 423 54.94 -23.58 43.73
C VAL A 423 56.30 -23.60 44.41
N GLU A 424 57.34 -24.05 43.71
CA GLU A 424 58.69 -24.08 44.20
C GLU A 424 59.31 -22.67 44.40
N LEU A 425 58.98 -21.76 43.46
CA LEU A 425 59.35 -20.35 43.60
C LEU A 425 58.65 -19.67 44.79
N LEU A 426 57.40 -20.01 45.08
CA LEU A 426 56.66 -19.50 46.23
C LEU A 426 57.22 -20.04 47.53
N LYS A 427 57.63 -21.34 47.62
CA LYS A 427 58.30 -21.90 48.78
C LYS A 427 59.65 -21.19 49.04
N GLN A 428 60.51 -21.00 48.02
CA GLN A 428 61.78 -20.29 48.14
C GLN A 428 61.57 -18.81 48.55
N LYS A 429 60.42 -18.22 48.22
CA LYS A 429 60.14 -16.85 48.68
C LYS A 429 59.70 -16.83 50.15
N GLN A 430 58.87 -17.78 50.59
CA GLN A 430 58.48 -17.92 51.99
C GLN A 430 59.66 -18.31 52.95
N GLU A 431 60.66 -19.05 52.46
CA GLU A 431 61.84 -19.42 53.23
C GLU A 431 62.86 -18.26 53.32
N LYS A 432 62.71 -17.21 52.57
CA LYS A 432 63.55 -15.99 52.56
C LYS A 432 62.95 -14.79 53.31
N GLU A 433 61.68 -14.88 53.70
CA GLU A 433 60.99 -13.95 54.59
C GLU A 433 60.97 -14.50 56.03
#